data_4e0198a1acf41e49e42bc6a8caeaf8df
#
_entry.id   4e0198a1acf41e49e42bc6a8caeaf8df
#
_cell.length_a   1.000
_cell.length_b   1.000
_cell.length_c   1.000
_cell.angle_alpha   90.00
_cell.angle_beta   90.00
_cell.angle_gamma   90.00
#
_symmetry.space_group_name_H-M   'P 1'
#
loop_
_entity.id
_entity.type
_entity.pdbx_description
1 polymer ?
#
loop_
_entity_poly.entity_id
_entity_poly.type
_entity_poly.pdbx_seq_one_letter_code
_entity_poly.pdbx_strand_id
1 'polypeptide(L)'
;MPGKAKTAPPPRWLRLALLCAVVLAAVPALAEWSISDFSSTINIDGQGLATVSERIVLAFSGEYHGIYRDIPLEYPGPHGTNFSLFLKITGVTDAAGNQLKYESSIRNGYRHLKIYIPGAVNTTKTVEIDYAVPNAVRYFPSYDEFYWNVTGNDWPVPIEHASAFVHFPEKAAGGLRVQAFTGLYGSANHEATAAVNGANARFETTSGLPMRGGLTIDVYIPKGILQQPGSLTRAVWFLRSNPLVLLPPWAFVVMFCLWWYKGRDPNSGLSVAPQYEPPADMSPAEVGSLIDDKVNPRDITSTIVDLAVRGFIKIEETVDRGLVFHHKDYIFHLLIPRAKWTGLAPHERVMLENIFAGEATETRLSSLKNRFYTAIPVIRDDIMSALRRKGMYLIDPESANAYMLGGAVLAAIPFILLAVTGAADVFGSVPLAVFTIALAALIIWLFGRQMTCKTLKGVRVRVAILGFEEFMNRVDADRIKRMPPDTFEKFLPFAMALGVEHHWAQAFAGIVQNPPNWYVSPTGGIFNPILFSSTMHNMSYDMNQVFVSAPRASSSGSGWSGGGFGGGGGFSGGGFGGGGGGAF
;
A
#
# COMPACT_ATOMS: atom_id res chain seq x y z
N MET A 1 36.00 47.95 84.30
CA MET A 1 35.65 47.66 82.85
C MET A 1 35.27 46.20 82.78
N PRO A 2 34.01 45.80 82.45
CA PRO A 2 33.61 44.41 82.36
C PRO A 2 33.92 43.86 80.95
N GLY A 3 34.54 42.65 80.97
CA GLY A 3 34.97 41.96 79.77
C GLY A 3 33.81 41.47 78.89
N LYS A 4 33.92 41.67 77.55
CA LYS A 4 33.00 41.12 76.53
C LYS A 4 33.13 39.59 76.48
N ALA A 5 32.07 38.87 76.86
CA ALA A 5 31.95 37.44 76.61
C ALA A 5 31.86 37.15 75.07
N LYS A 6 32.84 36.42 74.56
CA LYS A 6 32.76 35.88 73.15
C LYS A 6 31.79 34.72 73.14
N THR A 7 30.64 34.89 72.49
CA THR A 7 29.71 33.77 72.17
C THR A 7 30.35 32.82 71.17
N ALA A 8 30.48 31.57 71.52
CA ALA A 8 31.00 30.53 70.64
C ALA A 8 30.03 30.31 69.48
N PRO A 9 30.52 30.03 68.27
CA PRO A 9 29.63 29.77 67.10
C PRO A 9 28.86 28.47 67.32
N PRO A 10 27.58 28.42 66.91
CA PRO A 10 26.74 27.23 67.07
C PRO A 10 27.35 25.99 66.42
N PRO A 11 27.23 24.82 67.05
CA PRO A 11 27.82 23.57 66.55
C PRO A 11 27.33 23.19 65.12
N ARG A 12 28.20 22.60 64.34
CA ARG A 12 27.95 22.28 62.94
C ARG A 12 26.64 21.48 62.67
N TRP A 13 26.25 20.61 63.60
CA TRP A 13 25.00 19.85 63.52
C TRP A 13 23.75 20.74 63.60
N LEU A 14 23.79 21.85 64.39
CA LEU A 14 22.67 22.80 64.48
C LEU A 14 22.51 23.61 63.22
N ARG A 15 23.61 23.92 62.52
CA ARG A 15 23.58 24.55 61.19
C ARG A 15 23.04 23.59 60.13
N LEU A 16 23.42 22.29 60.21
CA LEU A 16 22.88 21.27 59.31
C LEU A 16 21.39 21.03 59.59
N ALA A 17 20.98 20.98 60.86
CA ALA A 17 19.56 20.82 61.21
C ALA A 17 18.72 22.02 60.79
N LEU A 18 19.25 23.25 60.88
CA LEU A 18 18.56 24.45 60.39
C LEU A 18 18.47 24.47 58.84
N LEU A 19 19.55 24.02 58.15
CA LEU A 19 19.55 23.89 56.68
C LEU A 19 18.57 22.82 56.23
N CYS A 20 18.50 21.67 56.91
CA CYS A 20 17.50 20.63 56.59
C CYS A 20 16.07 21.09 56.93
N ALA A 21 15.86 21.86 57.97
CA ALA A 21 14.55 22.43 58.30
C ALA A 21 14.11 23.49 57.28
N VAL A 22 15.02 24.30 56.76
CA VAL A 22 14.72 25.27 55.68
C VAL A 22 14.46 24.57 54.35
N VAL A 23 15.18 23.47 54.04
CA VAL A 23 14.95 22.66 52.83
C VAL A 23 13.62 21.88 52.91
N LEU A 24 13.24 21.41 54.11
CA LEU A 24 11.95 20.75 54.35
C LEU A 24 10.75 21.73 54.39
N ALA A 25 11.00 23.01 54.75
CA ALA A 25 9.97 24.05 54.75
C ALA A 25 9.75 24.70 53.38
N ALA A 26 10.66 24.47 52.42
CA ALA A 26 10.54 24.90 51.04
C ALA A 26 10.00 23.79 50.13
N VAL A 27 9.02 23.00 50.57
CA VAL A 27 8.16 22.26 49.64
C VAL A 27 7.32 23.33 48.94
N PRO A 28 7.54 23.61 47.65
CA PRO A 28 6.63 24.48 46.92
C PRO A 28 5.24 23.88 47.13
N ALA A 29 4.26 24.68 47.54
CA ALA A 29 2.87 24.28 47.48
C ALA A 29 2.63 23.89 46.02
N LEU A 30 2.58 22.59 45.74
CA LEU A 30 2.25 22.08 44.42
C LEU A 30 0.89 22.67 44.07
N ALA A 31 0.85 23.48 43.01
CA ALA A 31 -0.40 24.01 42.50
C ALA A 31 -1.32 22.80 42.28
N GLU A 32 -2.39 22.76 42.99
CA GLU A 32 -3.36 21.65 42.97
C GLU A 32 -4.68 22.20 42.45
N TRP A 33 -5.34 21.43 41.63
CA TRP A 33 -6.66 21.76 41.14
C TRP A 33 -7.54 20.50 41.18
N SER A 34 -8.86 20.67 41.24
CA SER A 34 -9.81 19.57 41.21
C SER A 34 -11.08 19.98 40.43
N ILE A 35 -11.87 18.99 40.06
CA ILE A 35 -13.20 19.19 39.47
C ILE A 35 -14.22 18.90 40.58
N SER A 36 -14.88 19.96 41.09
CA SER A 36 -15.89 19.80 42.12
C SER A 36 -17.23 19.34 41.58
N ASP A 37 -17.58 19.75 40.35
CA ASP A 37 -18.80 19.29 39.67
C ASP A 37 -18.57 19.20 38.15
N PHE A 38 -19.01 18.11 37.54
CA PHE A 38 -19.05 17.92 36.10
C PHE A 38 -20.47 17.54 35.70
N SER A 39 -21.23 18.47 35.14
CA SER A 39 -22.59 18.22 34.68
C SER A 39 -22.71 18.38 33.17
N SER A 40 -23.48 17.48 32.54
CA SER A 40 -23.72 17.53 31.09
C SER A 40 -25.21 17.53 30.82
N THR A 41 -25.67 18.53 30.07
CA THR A 41 -27.03 18.56 29.53
C THR A 41 -26.98 18.21 28.05
N ILE A 42 -27.71 17.16 27.66
CA ILE A 42 -27.71 16.60 26.32
C ILE A 42 -29.11 16.62 25.77
N ASN A 43 -29.32 17.24 24.62
CA ASN A 43 -30.62 17.24 23.92
C ASN A 43 -30.46 16.49 22.59
N ILE A 44 -31.25 15.45 22.41
CA ILE A 44 -31.30 14.62 21.20
C ILE A 44 -32.60 14.91 20.48
N ASP A 45 -32.49 15.46 19.28
CA ASP A 45 -33.65 15.79 18.44
C ASP A 45 -34.21 14.57 17.69
N GLY A 46 -35.34 14.72 17.01
CA GLY A 46 -35.95 13.66 16.22
C GLY A 46 -35.13 13.16 15.03
N GLN A 47 -34.07 13.88 14.63
CA GLN A 47 -33.14 13.49 13.57
C GLN A 47 -31.88 12.81 14.12
N GLY A 48 -31.77 12.66 15.46
CA GLY A 48 -30.63 12.05 16.14
C GLY A 48 -29.42 12.99 16.29
N LEU A 49 -29.59 14.29 16.08
CA LEU A 49 -28.61 15.30 16.41
C LEU A 49 -28.53 15.48 17.93
N ALA A 50 -27.40 15.22 18.53
CA ALA A 50 -27.10 15.51 19.91
C ALA A 50 -26.48 16.89 20.07
N THR A 51 -27.12 17.77 20.87
CA THR A 51 -26.51 19.01 21.34
C THR A 51 -26.15 18.83 22.81
N VAL A 52 -24.89 19.08 23.11
CA VAL A 52 -24.30 18.82 24.42
C VAL A 52 -23.78 20.13 25.01
N SER A 53 -24.13 20.39 26.28
CA SER A 53 -23.57 21.46 27.09
C SER A 53 -22.88 20.82 28.30
N GLU A 54 -21.56 20.87 28.32
CA GLU A 54 -20.73 20.42 29.46
C GLU A 54 -20.48 21.61 30.38
N ARG A 55 -20.84 21.50 31.65
CA ARG A 55 -20.55 22.49 32.68
C ARG A 55 -19.56 21.90 33.66
N ILE A 56 -18.36 22.49 33.75
CA ILE A 56 -17.25 22.02 34.55
C ILE A 56 -16.92 23.07 35.60
N VAL A 57 -17.06 22.70 36.89
CA VAL A 57 -16.71 23.54 38.01
C VAL A 57 -15.33 23.17 38.53
N LEU A 58 -14.40 24.09 38.42
CA LEU A 58 -12.97 23.90 38.66
C LEU A 58 -12.55 24.64 39.92
N ALA A 59 -11.98 23.94 40.90
CA ALA A 59 -11.36 24.53 42.10
C ALA A 59 -9.85 24.63 41.88
N PHE A 60 -9.33 25.83 41.80
CA PHE A 60 -7.89 26.11 41.65
C PHE A 60 -7.26 26.47 42.96
N SER A 61 -6.15 25.80 43.32
CA SER A 61 -5.25 26.16 44.41
C SER A 61 -3.87 26.49 43.81
N GLY A 62 -3.54 27.77 43.75
CA GLY A 62 -2.42 28.29 42.98
C GLY A 62 -2.86 29.17 41.81
N GLU A 63 -1.92 29.55 40.95
CA GLU A 63 -2.13 30.39 39.76
C GLU A 63 -2.21 29.55 38.51
N TYR A 64 -3.31 29.67 37.79
CA TYR A 64 -3.59 29.01 36.52
C TYR A 64 -4.08 30.00 35.48
N HIS A 65 -3.94 29.67 34.21
CA HIS A 65 -4.39 30.50 33.08
C HIS A 65 -5.60 29.92 32.37
N GLY A 66 -5.90 28.63 32.59
CA GLY A 66 -7.03 27.96 31.96
C GLY A 66 -6.94 26.44 32.03
N ILE A 67 -7.74 25.81 31.19
CA ILE A 67 -7.79 24.36 31.05
C ILE A 67 -7.65 23.89 29.60
N TYR A 68 -7.15 22.70 29.44
CA TYR A 68 -7.31 21.90 28.22
C TYR A 68 -8.53 21.00 28.36
N ARG A 69 -9.30 20.84 27.28
CA ARG A 69 -10.37 19.85 27.15
C ARG A 69 -10.15 19.04 25.88
N ASP A 70 -9.92 17.75 26.03
CA ASP A 70 -9.69 16.80 24.94
C ASP A 70 -10.92 15.90 24.79
N ILE A 71 -11.59 15.97 23.64
CA ILE A 71 -12.76 15.13 23.32
C ILE A 71 -12.39 14.20 22.18
N PRO A 72 -12.43 12.87 22.35
CA PRO A 72 -12.07 11.94 21.28
C PRO A 72 -13.05 12.03 20.13
N LEU A 73 -12.52 11.97 18.91
CA LEU A 73 -13.28 12.00 17.67
C LEU A 73 -13.24 10.66 16.92
N GLU A 74 -12.22 9.82 17.16
CA GLU A 74 -11.98 8.60 16.41
C GLU A 74 -12.22 7.38 17.31
N TYR A 75 -13.00 6.44 16.78
CA TYR A 75 -13.39 5.21 17.48
C TYR A 75 -13.25 3.99 16.56
N PRO A 76 -12.97 2.81 17.11
CA PRO A 76 -13.04 1.57 16.34
C PRO A 76 -14.47 1.33 15.83
N GLY A 77 -14.62 1.20 14.53
CA GLY A 77 -15.87 0.84 13.87
C GLY A 77 -16.01 -0.67 13.66
N PRO A 78 -17.16 -1.14 13.16
CA PRO A 78 -17.39 -2.54 12.83
C PRO A 78 -16.41 -3.04 11.76
N HIS A 79 -16.03 -4.33 11.82
CA HIS A 79 -15.19 -5.00 10.83
C HIS A 79 -13.82 -4.34 10.60
N GLY A 80 -13.26 -3.71 11.64
CA GLY A 80 -11.96 -3.05 11.55
C GLY A 80 -11.97 -1.75 10.73
N THR A 81 -13.12 -1.10 10.59
CA THR A 81 -13.22 0.26 10.03
C THR A 81 -12.98 1.30 11.11
N ASN A 82 -12.87 2.57 10.72
CA ASN A 82 -12.85 3.70 11.63
C ASN A 82 -14.22 4.37 11.67
N PHE A 83 -14.60 4.90 12.84
CA PHE A 83 -15.79 5.70 13.04
C PHE A 83 -15.37 7.06 13.61
N SER A 84 -15.59 8.14 12.86
CA SER A 84 -15.28 9.49 13.30
C SER A 84 -16.53 10.20 13.80
N LEU A 85 -16.43 10.81 14.97
CA LEU A 85 -17.47 11.66 15.54
C LEU A 85 -17.39 13.07 14.94
N PHE A 86 -18.45 13.55 14.31
CA PHE A 86 -18.48 14.86 13.65
C PHE A 86 -18.88 15.97 14.62
N LEU A 87 -18.04 16.23 15.61
CA LEU A 87 -18.25 17.20 16.67
C LEU A 87 -17.92 18.62 16.20
N LYS A 88 -18.85 19.56 16.42
CA LYS A 88 -18.68 20.98 16.14
C LYS A 88 -18.90 21.80 17.42
N ILE A 89 -17.88 22.49 17.90
CA ILE A 89 -17.99 23.45 19.02
C ILE A 89 -18.87 24.61 18.58
N THR A 90 -19.85 24.96 19.42
CA THR A 90 -20.78 26.07 19.19
C THR A 90 -20.56 27.24 20.12
N GLY A 91 -20.02 26.99 21.33
CA GLY A 91 -19.73 28.04 22.30
C GLY A 91 -18.80 27.55 23.41
N VAL A 92 -18.08 28.49 24.05
CA VAL A 92 -17.36 28.28 25.30
C VAL A 92 -17.57 29.52 26.15
N THR A 93 -18.24 29.37 27.32
CA THR A 93 -18.63 30.50 28.17
C THR A 93 -18.24 30.27 29.64
N ASP A 94 -18.28 31.34 30.42
CA ASP A 94 -18.22 31.27 31.88
C ASP A 94 -19.62 31.10 32.50
N ALA A 95 -19.71 30.99 33.84
CA ALA A 95 -20.97 30.86 34.58
C ALA A 95 -21.96 32.05 34.39
N ALA A 96 -21.48 33.20 33.93
CA ALA A 96 -22.32 34.37 33.65
C ALA A 96 -22.74 34.46 32.18
N GLY A 97 -22.35 33.47 31.34
CA GLY A 97 -22.64 33.45 29.90
C GLY A 97 -21.67 34.30 29.06
N ASN A 98 -20.60 34.84 29.63
CA ASN A 98 -19.60 35.57 28.88
C ASN A 98 -18.73 34.62 28.08
N GLN A 99 -18.46 35.00 26.81
CA GLN A 99 -17.60 34.20 25.94
C GLN A 99 -16.16 34.14 26.48
N LEU A 100 -15.62 32.94 26.61
CA LEU A 100 -14.21 32.70 26.94
C LEU A 100 -13.38 32.59 25.67
N LYS A 101 -12.15 33.11 25.72
CA LYS A 101 -11.18 32.90 24.65
C LYS A 101 -10.76 31.44 24.63
N TYR A 102 -10.82 30.78 23.47
CA TYR A 102 -10.33 29.42 23.29
C TYR A 102 -9.65 29.22 21.95
N GLU A 103 -8.77 28.23 21.89
CA GLU A 103 -8.16 27.72 20.67
C GLU A 103 -8.65 26.27 20.46
N SER A 104 -9.00 25.94 19.22
CA SER A 104 -9.50 24.60 18.88
C SER A 104 -8.65 23.99 17.77
N SER A 105 -8.15 22.78 17.98
CA SER A 105 -7.40 22.01 16.99
C SER A 105 -7.78 20.53 17.04
N ILE A 106 -7.43 19.76 16.00
CA ILE A 106 -7.52 18.31 16.02
C ILE A 106 -6.11 17.76 16.13
N ARG A 107 -5.87 16.91 17.13
CA ARG A 107 -4.58 16.27 17.37
C ARG A 107 -4.81 14.83 17.81
N ASN A 108 -4.12 13.88 17.16
CA ASN A 108 -4.16 12.44 17.51
C ASN A 108 -5.60 11.88 17.64
N GLY A 109 -6.53 12.30 16.77
CA GLY A 109 -7.91 11.85 16.85
C GLY A 109 -8.78 12.52 17.93
N TYR A 110 -8.29 13.56 18.58
CA TYR A 110 -9.03 14.33 19.59
C TYR A 110 -9.31 15.75 19.12
N ARG A 111 -10.47 16.28 19.51
CA ARG A 111 -10.73 17.71 19.53
C ARG A 111 -10.05 18.30 20.75
N HIS A 112 -8.97 19.00 20.56
CA HIS A 112 -8.20 19.69 21.60
C HIS A 112 -8.66 21.14 21.72
N LEU A 113 -9.20 21.49 22.87
CA LEU A 113 -9.58 22.86 23.23
C LEU A 113 -8.60 23.37 24.28
N LYS A 114 -8.00 24.55 24.02
CA LYS A 114 -7.25 25.31 25.04
C LYS A 114 -8.10 26.50 25.42
N ILE A 115 -8.65 26.50 26.64
CA ILE A 115 -9.63 27.47 27.14
C ILE A 115 -8.95 28.39 28.16
N TYR A 116 -8.94 29.67 27.90
CA TYR A 116 -8.35 30.66 28.79
C TYR A 116 -9.38 31.15 29.80
N ILE A 117 -9.05 31.06 31.11
CA ILE A 117 -9.94 31.42 32.23
C ILE A 117 -9.34 32.59 33.00
N PRO A 118 -9.86 33.82 32.80
CA PRO A 118 -9.35 34.98 33.53
C PRO A 118 -9.53 34.87 35.03
N GLY A 119 -8.48 35.22 35.79
CA GLY A 119 -8.49 35.23 37.23
C GLY A 119 -8.63 33.85 37.90
N ALA A 120 -8.04 32.82 37.31
CA ALA A 120 -8.00 31.47 37.87
C ALA A 120 -6.87 31.34 38.93
N VAL A 121 -6.99 32.08 40.01
CA VAL A 121 -5.99 32.13 41.11
C VAL A 121 -6.68 31.89 42.42
N ASN A 122 -6.39 30.76 43.10
CA ASN A 122 -6.98 30.37 44.39
C ASN A 122 -8.50 30.58 44.45
N THR A 123 -9.21 30.10 43.46
CA THR A 123 -10.64 30.36 43.26
C THR A 123 -11.36 29.24 42.54
N THR A 124 -12.68 29.22 42.68
CA THR A 124 -13.54 28.35 41.90
C THR A 124 -14.03 29.05 40.65
N LYS A 125 -13.92 28.39 39.48
CA LYS A 125 -14.37 28.89 38.18
C LYS A 125 -15.23 27.85 37.50
N THR A 126 -16.19 28.31 36.70
CA THR A 126 -17.03 27.44 35.87
C THR A 126 -16.73 27.69 34.38
N VAL A 127 -16.63 26.63 33.64
CA VAL A 127 -16.54 26.66 32.17
C VAL A 127 -17.71 25.87 31.59
N GLU A 128 -18.41 26.45 30.63
CA GLU A 128 -19.46 25.78 29.88
C GLU A 128 -19.00 25.62 28.43
N ILE A 129 -19.12 24.38 27.90
CA ILE A 129 -18.67 24.03 26.55
C ILE A 129 -19.86 23.45 25.80
N ASP A 130 -20.30 24.16 24.77
CA ASP A 130 -21.41 23.76 23.93
C ASP A 130 -20.92 23.20 22.61
N TYR A 131 -21.48 22.05 22.20
CA TYR A 131 -21.17 21.44 20.93
C TYR A 131 -22.32 20.57 20.38
N ALA A 132 -22.29 20.34 19.07
CA ALA A 132 -23.27 19.54 18.35
C ALA A 132 -22.62 18.33 17.67
N VAL A 133 -23.29 17.18 17.73
CA VAL A 133 -22.81 15.91 17.19
C VAL A 133 -23.93 15.22 16.41
N PRO A 134 -23.89 15.23 15.06
CA PRO A 134 -24.95 14.67 14.22
C PRO A 134 -24.96 13.13 14.15
N ASN A 135 -23.91 12.48 14.60
CA ASN A 135 -23.75 11.03 14.53
C ASN A 135 -23.44 10.39 15.88
N ALA A 136 -24.01 10.91 16.96
CA ALA A 136 -23.82 10.39 18.31
C ALA A 136 -24.67 9.13 18.59
N VAL A 137 -25.75 8.93 17.85
CA VAL A 137 -26.71 7.80 18.03
C VAL A 137 -26.28 6.62 17.16
N ARG A 138 -26.30 5.43 17.75
CA ARG A 138 -26.11 4.13 17.06
C ARG A 138 -27.47 3.57 16.69
N TYR A 139 -27.63 3.08 15.47
CA TYR A 139 -28.88 2.56 14.93
C TYR A 139 -28.78 1.05 14.72
N PHE A 140 -29.35 0.24 15.65
CA PHE A 140 -29.46 -1.22 15.54
C PHE A 140 -30.80 -1.66 14.93
N PRO A 141 -30.95 -2.92 14.51
CA PRO A 141 -32.21 -3.38 13.92
C PRO A 141 -33.40 -3.31 14.86
N SER A 142 -33.23 -3.56 16.17
CA SER A 142 -34.28 -3.66 17.17
C SER A 142 -34.44 -2.44 18.07
N TYR A 143 -33.44 -1.60 18.19
CA TYR A 143 -33.42 -0.40 19.02
C TYR A 143 -32.42 0.62 18.45
N ASP A 144 -32.48 1.84 18.96
CA ASP A 144 -31.47 2.86 18.80
C ASP A 144 -30.75 3.05 20.14
N GLU A 145 -29.48 3.43 20.12
CA GLU A 145 -28.67 3.52 21.34
C GLU A 145 -27.94 4.85 21.38
N PHE A 146 -27.98 5.50 22.52
CA PHE A 146 -27.14 6.63 22.86
C PHE A 146 -26.19 6.21 23.97
N TYR A 147 -24.99 5.81 23.60
CA TYR A 147 -23.94 5.35 24.50
C TYR A 147 -22.85 6.42 24.58
N TRP A 148 -22.81 7.15 25.71
CA TRP A 148 -22.03 8.38 25.85
C TRP A 148 -21.18 8.38 27.11
N ASN A 149 -19.87 8.65 26.94
CA ASN A 149 -18.96 8.90 28.06
C ASN A 149 -19.08 10.40 28.43
N VAL A 150 -19.71 10.69 29.53
CA VAL A 150 -20.06 12.05 29.97
C VAL A 150 -18.83 12.86 30.36
N THR A 151 -18.03 12.33 31.28
CA THR A 151 -16.88 13.06 31.84
C THR A 151 -15.59 12.79 31.07
N GLY A 152 -15.44 11.57 30.56
CA GLY A 152 -14.17 11.02 30.09
C GLY A 152 -13.35 10.38 31.20
N ASN A 153 -12.32 9.64 30.79
CA ASN A 153 -11.46 8.86 31.69
C ASN A 153 -10.00 9.34 31.71
N ASP A 154 -9.70 10.52 31.10
CA ASP A 154 -8.32 11.01 30.98
C ASP A 154 -8.04 12.24 31.86
N TRP A 155 -8.91 12.53 32.84
CA TRP A 155 -8.68 13.60 33.81
C TRP A 155 -7.59 13.22 34.82
N PRO A 156 -6.53 14.04 34.99
CA PRO A 156 -5.46 13.75 35.94
C PRO A 156 -5.81 14.09 37.40
N VAL A 157 -7.07 14.48 37.62
CA VAL A 157 -7.59 14.86 38.95
C VAL A 157 -8.91 14.12 39.19
N PRO A 158 -9.32 13.93 40.46
CA PRO A 158 -10.62 13.38 40.78
C PRO A 158 -11.75 14.35 40.42
N ILE A 159 -12.96 13.80 40.19
CA ILE A 159 -14.21 14.53 40.00
C ILE A 159 -15.08 14.23 41.23
N GLU A 160 -15.40 15.25 42.04
CA GLU A 160 -16.13 15.03 43.29
C GLU A 160 -17.56 14.60 43.02
N HIS A 161 -18.22 15.22 42.02
CA HIS A 161 -19.60 14.90 41.62
C HIS A 161 -19.70 14.97 40.10
N ALA A 162 -20.42 13.98 39.50
CA ALA A 162 -20.71 13.98 38.07
C ALA A 162 -22.20 13.65 37.82
N SER A 163 -22.82 14.38 36.86
CA SER A 163 -24.19 14.17 36.48
C SER A 163 -24.43 14.36 34.99
N ALA A 164 -25.46 13.71 34.45
CA ALA A 164 -25.92 13.92 33.09
C ALA A 164 -27.47 13.99 33.04
N PHE A 165 -27.95 14.89 32.22
CA PHE A 165 -29.38 15.05 31.96
C PHE A 165 -29.60 14.97 30.44
N VAL A 166 -30.36 13.97 29.99
CA VAL A 166 -30.59 13.69 28.57
C VAL A 166 -32.06 13.86 28.23
N HIS A 167 -32.32 14.76 27.29
CA HIS A 167 -33.64 15.02 26.73
C HIS A 167 -33.82 14.29 25.41
N PHE A 168 -34.93 13.57 25.26
CA PHE A 168 -35.33 12.94 24.00
C PHE A 168 -36.67 13.55 23.51
N PRO A 169 -37.05 13.31 22.24
CA PRO A 169 -38.39 13.68 21.76
C PRO A 169 -39.47 13.07 22.62
N GLU A 170 -40.56 13.78 22.85
CA GLU A 170 -41.70 13.35 23.70
C GLU A 170 -42.21 11.93 23.36
N LYS A 171 -42.09 11.50 22.10
CA LYS A 171 -42.44 10.15 21.65
C LYS A 171 -41.62 9.03 22.33
N ALA A 172 -40.52 9.36 22.99
CA ALA A 172 -39.70 8.40 23.71
C ALA A 172 -40.27 8.07 25.11
N ALA A 173 -41.26 8.82 25.61
CA ALA A 173 -41.79 8.65 26.93
C ALA A 173 -42.34 7.23 27.14
N GLY A 174 -41.92 6.60 28.25
CA GLY A 174 -42.34 5.24 28.64
C GLY A 174 -41.63 4.10 27.94
N GLY A 175 -40.72 4.38 26.97
CA GLY A 175 -39.97 3.35 26.24
C GLY A 175 -38.48 3.31 26.51
N LEU A 176 -37.90 4.31 27.17
CA LEU A 176 -36.45 4.39 27.44
C LEU A 176 -36.01 3.37 28.47
N ARG A 177 -34.86 2.74 28.25
CA ARG A 177 -34.15 1.94 29.25
C ARG A 177 -32.76 2.53 29.40
N VAL A 178 -32.28 2.63 30.65
CA VAL A 178 -31.07 3.36 30.98
C VAL A 178 -30.11 2.52 31.83
N GLN A 179 -28.83 2.70 31.62
CA GLN A 179 -27.75 2.16 32.43
C GLN A 179 -26.66 3.23 32.62
N ALA A 180 -25.89 3.13 33.69
CA ALA A 180 -24.75 3.97 33.95
C ALA A 180 -23.57 3.12 34.42
N PHE A 181 -22.37 3.47 33.98
CA PHE A 181 -21.11 2.82 34.35
C PHE A 181 -20.14 3.85 34.91
N THR A 182 -19.44 3.49 36.00
CA THR A 182 -18.52 4.38 36.67
C THR A 182 -17.16 3.72 36.87
N GLY A 183 -16.12 4.53 37.09
CA GLY A 183 -14.78 4.09 37.44
C GLY A 183 -13.75 4.24 36.32
N LEU A 184 -12.65 3.51 36.42
CA LEU A 184 -11.57 3.53 35.43
C LEU A 184 -12.05 2.96 34.08
N TYR A 185 -11.33 3.26 33.02
CA TYR A 185 -11.62 2.69 31.70
C TYR A 185 -11.73 1.16 31.73
N GLY A 186 -12.83 0.62 31.22
CA GLY A 186 -13.11 -0.82 31.24
C GLY A 186 -13.85 -1.31 32.51
N SER A 187 -14.12 -0.45 33.48
CA SER A 187 -14.90 -0.81 34.68
C SER A 187 -16.38 -0.99 34.37
N ALA A 188 -17.00 -2.03 34.91
CA ALA A 188 -18.44 -2.28 34.86
C ALA A 188 -19.15 -1.90 36.18
N ASN A 189 -18.57 -1.05 37.02
CA ASN A 189 -19.20 -0.59 38.26
C ASN A 189 -20.42 0.30 37.96
N HIS A 190 -21.42 0.26 38.82
CA HIS A 190 -22.66 1.02 38.71
C HIS A 190 -22.85 1.97 39.90
N GLU A 191 -21.82 2.71 40.28
CA GLU A 191 -21.89 3.68 41.38
C GLU A 191 -22.50 5.01 40.91
N ALA A 192 -23.66 4.90 40.25
CA ALA A 192 -24.45 6.02 39.80
C ALA A 192 -25.96 5.64 39.84
N THR A 193 -26.81 6.59 40.13
CA THR A 193 -28.25 6.47 39.95
C THR A 193 -28.59 6.75 38.48
N ALA A 194 -29.58 5.99 37.95
CA ALA A 194 -30.13 6.21 36.62
C ALA A 194 -31.64 6.20 36.70
N ALA A 195 -32.30 7.30 36.33
CA ALA A 195 -33.75 7.46 36.45
C ALA A 195 -34.32 8.00 35.14
N VAL A 196 -35.50 7.50 34.77
CA VAL A 196 -36.28 7.96 33.60
C VAL A 196 -37.54 8.66 34.09
N ASN A 197 -37.79 9.86 33.56
CA ASN A 197 -39.02 10.60 33.80
C ASN A 197 -39.57 11.13 32.47
N GLY A 198 -40.64 10.51 31.98
CA GLY A 198 -41.17 10.81 30.64
C GLY A 198 -40.17 10.50 29.52
N ALA A 199 -39.82 11.52 28.76
CA ALA A 199 -38.83 11.46 27.69
C ALA A 199 -37.43 11.89 28.16
N ASN A 200 -37.20 11.98 29.45
CA ASN A 200 -35.94 12.47 30.02
C ASN A 200 -35.25 11.36 30.80
N ALA A 201 -33.92 11.31 30.74
CA ALA A 201 -33.08 10.44 31.55
C ALA A 201 -32.12 11.27 32.39
N ARG A 202 -32.01 10.96 33.68
CA ARG A 202 -31.09 11.60 34.63
C ARG A 202 -30.13 10.57 35.20
N PHE A 203 -28.89 10.93 35.25
CA PHE A 203 -27.79 10.14 35.79
C PHE A 203 -27.00 10.98 36.80
N GLU A 204 -26.58 10.39 37.90
CA GLU A 204 -25.85 11.09 38.95
C GLU A 204 -24.99 10.10 39.72
N THR A 205 -23.69 10.42 39.91
CA THR A 205 -22.77 9.58 40.66
C THR A 205 -23.13 9.57 42.14
N THR A 206 -23.06 8.40 42.80
CA THR A 206 -23.33 8.23 44.22
C THR A 206 -22.06 8.44 45.07
N SER A 207 -20.89 8.41 44.44
CA SER A 207 -19.59 8.68 45.06
C SER A 207 -18.71 9.47 44.07
N GLY A 208 -17.66 10.11 44.58
CA GLY A 208 -16.67 10.81 43.74
C GLY A 208 -15.95 9.85 42.82
N LEU A 209 -15.63 10.31 41.60
CA LEU A 209 -14.86 9.56 40.63
C LEU A 209 -13.36 9.75 40.91
N PRO A 210 -12.56 8.68 41.01
CA PRO A 210 -11.12 8.80 41.20
C PRO A 210 -10.43 9.42 39.99
N MET A 211 -9.17 9.82 40.14
CA MET A 211 -8.34 10.21 39.00
C MET A 211 -8.43 9.17 37.87
N ARG A 212 -8.68 9.62 36.64
CA ARG A 212 -8.96 8.77 35.46
C ARG A 212 -10.22 7.91 35.58
N GLY A 213 -11.09 8.19 36.55
CA GLY A 213 -12.43 7.63 36.61
C GLY A 213 -13.43 8.44 35.79
N GLY A 214 -14.41 7.80 35.20
CA GLY A 214 -15.42 8.45 34.36
C GLY A 214 -16.83 7.97 34.65
N LEU A 215 -17.82 8.78 34.24
CA LEU A 215 -19.24 8.43 34.15
C LEU A 215 -19.59 8.20 32.67
N THR A 216 -20.06 7.00 32.35
CA THR A 216 -20.58 6.63 31.02
C THR A 216 -22.04 6.23 31.15
N ILE A 217 -22.86 6.77 30.29
CA ILE A 217 -24.31 6.51 30.23
C ILE A 217 -24.69 5.72 28.99
N ASP A 218 -25.67 4.86 29.13
CA ASP A 218 -26.23 4.07 28.03
C ASP A 218 -27.75 4.16 28.05
N VAL A 219 -28.33 4.62 26.95
CA VAL A 219 -29.76 4.81 26.79
C VAL A 219 -30.25 4.05 25.55
N TYR A 220 -31.11 3.06 25.77
CA TYR A 220 -31.79 2.32 24.74
C TYR A 220 -33.12 3.01 24.38
N ILE A 221 -33.24 3.33 23.09
CA ILE A 221 -34.35 4.08 22.53
C ILE A 221 -35.16 3.15 21.63
N PRO A 222 -36.49 3.02 21.81
CA PRO A 222 -37.34 2.22 20.93
C PRO A 222 -37.28 2.69 19.48
N LYS A 223 -37.43 1.76 18.54
CA LYS A 223 -37.47 2.10 17.10
C LYS A 223 -38.64 2.99 16.73
N GLY A 224 -38.41 3.83 15.72
CA GLY A 224 -39.42 4.74 15.17
C GLY A 224 -39.54 6.08 15.90
N ILE A 225 -38.73 6.31 16.95
CA ILE A 225 -38.65 7.59 17.66
C ILE A 225 -37.68 8.53 16.93
N LEU A 226 -36.47 8.04 16.62
CA LEU A 226 -35.47 8.78 15.91
C LEU A 226 -35.49 8.43 14.42
N GLN A 227 -35.27 9.41 13.59
CA GLN A 227 -35.15 9.23 12.15
C GLN A 227 -33.73 8.79 11.81
N GLN A 228 -33.60 7.59 11.23
CA GLN A 228 -32.29 7.13 10.75
C GLN A 228 -31.75 8.02 9.61
N PRO A 229 -30.46 8.34 9.62
CA PRO A 229 -29.83 9.03 8.49
C PRO A 229 -29.98 8.23 7.19
N GLY A 230 -30.26 8.93 6.10
CA GLY A 230 -30.38 8.32 4.79
C GLY A 230 -29.10 7.58 4.35
N SER A 231 -29.24 6.66 3.39
CA SER A 231 -28.11 5.86 2.90
C SER A 231 -26.96 6.73 2.36
N LEU A 232 -27.27 7.83 1.69
CA LEU A 232 -26.25 8.76 1.19
C LEU A 232 -25.49 9.44 2.34
N THR A 233 -26.21 9.92 3.38
CA THR A 233 -25.58 10.55 4.56
C THR A 233 -24.63 9.57 5.26
N ARG A 234 -25.08 8.32 5.44
CA ARG A 234 -24.25 7.26 6.04
C ARG A 234 -23.02 6.93 5.19
N ALA A 235 -23.17 6.88 3.86
CA ALA A 235 -22.07 6.67 2.95
C ALA A 235 -21.05 7.83 3.03
N VAL A 236 -21.50 9.08 3.08
CA VAL A 236 -20.62 10.25 3.24
C VAL A 236 -19.90 10.21 4.59
N TRP A 237 -20.58 9.88 5.68
CA TRP A 237 -19.96 9.72 7.00
C TRP A 237 -18.91 8.61 6.99
N PHE A 238 -19.23 7.45 6.39
CA PHE A 238 -18.30 6.33 6.25
C PHE A 238 -17.04 6.73 5.45
N LEU A 239 -17.20 7.39 4.31
CA LEU A 239 -16.10 7.84 3.47
C LEU A 239 -15.24 8.91 4.16
N ARG A 240 -15.85 9.79 4.95
CA ARG A 240 -15.10 10.79 5.75
C ARG A 240 -14.31 10.14 6.88
N SER A 241 -14.86 9.11 7.52
CA SER A 241 -14.17 8.35 8.56
C SER A 241 -13.11 7.40 8.01
N ASN A 242 -13.21 7.01 6.73
CA ASN A 242 -12.34 6.03 6.08
C ASN A 242 -11.90 6.51 4.68
N PRO A 243 -11.17 7.62 4.58
CA PRO A 243 -10.86 8.25 3.28
C PRO A 243 -10.02 7.35 2.36
N LEU A 244 -9.20 6.44 2.90
CA LEU A 244 -8.40 5.50 2.10
C LEU A 244 -9.26 4.52 1.26
N VAL A 245 -10.54 4.33 1.56
CA VAL A 245 -11.45 3.53 0.71
C VAL A 245 -11.57 4.13 -0.69
N LEU A 246 -11.33 5.42 -0.85
CA LEU A 246 -11.32 6.10 -2.15
C LEU A 246 -10.01 5.91 -2.93
N LEU A 247 -8.94 5.38 -2.31
CA LEU A 247 -7.64 5.20 -2.97
C LEU A 247 -7.70 4.24 -4.17
N PRO A 248 -8.28 3.02 -4.08
CA PRO A 248 -8.35 2.11 -5.23
C PRO A 248 -9.12 2.69 -6.43
N PRO A 249 -10.36 3.21 -6.30
CA PRO A 249 -11.06 3.80 -7.45
C PRO A 249 -10.34 5.04 -7.99
N TRP A 250 -9.71 5.85 -7.16
CA TRP A 250 -8.89 6.97 -7.61
C TRP A 250 -7.63 6.52 -8.36
N ALA A 251 -6.91 5.53 -7.85
CA ALA A 251 -5.77 4.92 -8.53
C ALA A 251 -6.18 4.34 -9.89
N PHE A 252 -7.36 3.69 -9.97
CA PHE A 252 -7.92 3.22 -11.25
C PHE A 252 -8.12 4.38 -12.24
N VAL A 253 -8.75 5.48 -11.81
CA VAL A 253 -8.98 6.64 -12.68
C VAL A 253 -7.66 7.23 -13.18
N VAL A 254 -6.68 7.44 -12.27
CA VAL A 254 -5.36 7.96 -12.62
C VAL A 254 -4.66 7.06 -13.64
N MET A 255 -4.59 5.75 -13.35
CA MET A 255 -3.91 4.80 -14.22
C MET A 255 -4.64 4.61 -15.55
N PHE A 256 -5.97 4.60 -15.55
CA PHE A 256 -6.77 4.55 -16.77
C PHE A 256 -6.53 5.78 -17.67
N CYS A 257 -6.50 6.99 -17.09
CA CYS A 257 -6.19 8.20 -17.84
C CYS A 257 -4.76 8.15 -18.43
N LEU A 258 -3.77 7.75 -17.63
CA LEU A 258 -2.39 7.59 -18.11
C LEU A 258 -2.30 6.59 -19.26
N TRP A 259 -2.94 5.42 -19.10
CA TRP A 259 -2.99 4.40 -20.16
C TRP A 259 -3.71 4.91 -21.40
N TRP A 260 -4.85 5.58 -21.25
CA TRP A 260 -5.63 6.09 -22.38
C TRP A 260 -4.86 7.11 -23.21
N TYR A 261 -4.13 8.02 -22.56
CA TYR A 261 -3.39 9.10 -23.24
C TYR A 261 -1.98 8.69 -23.69
N LYS A 262 -1.33 7.74 -23.01
CA LYS A 262 0.08 7.42 -23.23
C LYS A 262 0.35 5.94 -23.54
N GLY A 263 -0.47 5.01 -23.02
CA GLY A 263 -0.21 3.56 -23.08
C GLY A 263 -0.90 2.83 -24.22
N ARG A 264 -1.66 3.52 -25.07
CA ARG A 264 -2.35 2.87 -26.20
C ARG A 264 -1.51 2.95 -27.46
N ASP A 265 -1.34 1.79 -28.12
CA ASP A 265 -0.74 1.74 -29.45
C ASP A 265 -1.58 2.54 -30.46
N PRO A 266 -0.95 3.32 -31.35
CA PRO A 266 -1.64 4.01 -32.43
C PRO A 266 -2.23 3.01 -33.41
N ASN A 267 -3.42 3.30 -33.95
CA ASN A 267 -4.02 2.48 -34.98
C ASN A 267 -3.24 2.64 -36.30
N SER A 268 -2.71 1.52 -36.84
CA SER A 268 -2.00 1.53 -38.11
C SER A 268 -2.92 1.61 -39.34
N GLY A 269 -4.20 1.26 -39.18
CA GLY A 269 -5.15 1.11 -40.30
C GLY A 269 -4.82 -0.07 -41.24
N LEU A 270 -3.79 -0.87 -40.92
CA LEU A 270 -3.36 -2.01 -41.74
C LEU A 270 -3.95 -3.32 -41.20
N SER A 271 -4.41 -4.19 -42.10
CA SER A 271 -4.69 -5.58 -41.79
C SER A 271 -3.42 -6.43 -41.93
N VAL A 272 -3.36 -7.55 -41.20
CA VAL A 272 -2.28 -8.52 -41.33
C VAL A 272 -2.40 -9.18 -42.69
N ALA A 273 -1.37 -9.04 -43.52
CA ALA A 273 -1.27 -9.69 -44.83
C ALA A 273 0.04 -10.51 -44.85
N PRO A 274 0.06 -11.72 -45.46
CA PRO A 274 1.25 -12.55 -45.54
C PRO A 274 2.45 -11.79 -46.11
N GLN A 275 3.57 -11.81 -45.39
CA GLN A 275 4.86 -11.27 -45.81
C GLN A 275 5.82 -12.43 -46.06
N TYR A 276 6.61 -12.38 -47.12
CA TYR A 276 7.46 -13.49 -47.54
C TYR A 276 8.93 -13.35 -47.13
N GLU A 277 9.25 -12.21 -46.52
CA GLU A 277 10.56 -11.90 -45.96
C GLU A 277 10.42 -11.27 -44.61
N PRO A 278 11.38 -11.47 -43.69
CA PRO A 278 11.39 -10.77 -42.42
C PRO A 278 11.58 -9.26 -42.65
N PRO A 279 11.14 -8.40 -41.72
CA PRO A 279 11.38 -6.97 -41.83
C PRO A 279 12.87 -6.67 -41.97
N ALA A 280 13.18 -5.79 -42.94
CA ALA A 280 14.55 -5.38 -43.22
C ALA A 280 15.24 -4.82 -41.98
N ASP A 281 16.52 -5.09 -41.83
CA ASP A 281 17.40 -4.59 -40.78
C ASP A 281 16.99 -5.02 -39.35
N MET A 282 16.25 -6.09 -39.17
CA MET A 282 15.93 -6.65 -37.85
C MET A 282 16.53 -8.03 -37.64
N SER A 283 17.16 -8.25 -36.50
CA SER A 283 17.62 -9.57 -36.07
C SER A 283 16.44 -10.42 -35.59
N PRO A 284 16.55 -11.77 -35.58
CA PRO A 284 15.53 -12.65 -35.03
C PRO A 284 15.09 -12.27 -33.60
N ALA A 285 16.04 -11.92 -32.74
CA ALA A 285 15.76 -11.49 -31.37
C ALA A 285 14.96 -10.18 -31.31
N GLU A 286 15.27 -9.21 -32.18
CA GLU A 286 14.49 -7.96 -32.25
C GLU A 286 13.05 -8.22 -32.75
N VAL A 287 12.89 -9.16 -33.69
CA VAL A 287 11.57 -9.56 -34.22
C VAL A 287 10.72 -10.21 -33.10
N GLY A 288 11.25 -11.20 -32.40
CA GLY A 288 10.55 -11.84 -31.28
C GLY A 288 10.21 -10.86 -30.16
N SER A 289 11.20 -10.05 -29.77
CA SER A 289 11.01 -9.07 -28.69
C SER A 289 10.00 -7.97 -29.01
N LEU A 290 9.87 -7.55 -30.28
CA LEU A 290 8.86 -6.55 -30.69
C LEU A 290 7.43 -7.10 -30.68
N ILE A 291 7.24 -8.40 -30.92
CA ILE A 291 5.93 -9.07 -30.83
C ILE A 291 5.47 -9.18 -29.38
N ASP A 292 6.36 -9.63 -28.50
CA ASP A 292 6.04 -9.96 -27.11
C ASP A 292 6.18 -8.79 -26.14
N ASP A 293 6.71 -7.65 -26.58
CA ASP A 293 7.09 -6.48 -25.76
C ASP A 293 8.09 -6.81 -24.64
N LYS A 294 8.84 -7.89 -24.80
CA LYS A 294 9.86 -8.36 -23.87
C LYS A 294 10.83 -9.30 -24.55
N VAL A 295 12.06 -9.37 -24.07
CA VAL A 295 13.05 -10.34 -24.53
C VAL A 295 12.80 -11.67 -23.82
N ASN A 296 12.38 -12.67 -24.58
CA ASN A 296 12.20 -14.03 -24.09
C ASN A 296 13.48 -14.87 -24.24
N PRO A 297 13.61 -15.97 -23.50
CA PRO A 297 14.74 -16.88 -23.67
C PRO A 297 14.92 -17.41 -25.12
N ARG A 298 13.81 -17.64 -25.83
CA ARG A 298 13.83 -18.08 -27.23
C ARG A 298 14.47 -17.04 -28.17
N ASP A 299 14.34 -15.74 -27.86
CA ASP A 299 14.98 -14.67 -28.64
C ASP A 299 16.51 -14.71 -28.49
N ILE A 300 16.98 -15.05 -27.31
CA ILE A 300 18.42 -15.22 -27.04
C ILE A 300 18.96 -16.45 -27.74
N THR A 301 18.24 -17.57 -27.69
CA THR A 301 18.68 -18.82 -28.34
C THR A 301 18.58 -18.72 -29.86
N SER A 302 17.57 -18.03 -30.42
CA SER A 302 17.47 -17.77 -31.84
C SER A 302 18.65 -16.95 -32.37
N THR A 303 19.21 -16.03 -31.57
CA THR A 303 20.43 -15.29 -31.92
C THR A 303 21.64 -16.21 -32.10
N ILE A 304 21.76 -17.27 -31.26
CA ILE A 304 22.85 -18.25 -31.40
C ILE A 304 22.75 -19.01 -32.72
N VAL A 305 21.52 -19.42 -33.08
CA VAL A 305 21.28 -20.11 -34.35
C VAL A 305 21.48 -19.17 -35.54
N ASP A 306 21.10 -17.90 -35.43
CA ASP A 306 21.37 -16.89 -36.46
C ASP A 306 22.88 -16.69 -36.70
N LEU A 307 23.66 -16.59 -35.61
CA LEU A 307 25.12 -16.50 -35.68
C LEU A 307 25.73 -17.75 -36.33
N ALA A 308 25.15 -18.92 -36.12
CA ALA A 308 25.59 -20.16 -36.76
C ALA A 308 25.23 -20.16 -38.25
N VAL A 309 24.03 -19.79 -38.64
CA VAL A 309 23.60 -19.67 -40.06
C VAL A 309 24.44 -18.66 -40.81
N ARG A 310 24.83 -17.55 -40.16
CA ARG A 310 25.73 -16.53 -40.72
C ARG A 310 27.19 -16.93 -40.71
N GLY A 311 27.54 -18.12 -40.20
CA GLY A 311 28.89 -18.69 -40.24
C GLY A 311 29.87 -18.14 -39.17
N PHE A 312 29.41 -17.46 -38.13
CA PHE A 312 30.28 -17.02 -37.02
C PHE A 312 30.66 -18.16 -36.10
N ILE A 313 29.75 -19.10 -35.89
CA ILE A 313 29.94 -20.25 -35.02
C ILE A 313 29.42 -21.55 -35.69
N LYS A 314 29.90 -22.67 -35.18
CA LYS A 314 29.39 -24.01 -35.51
C LYS A 314 28.92 -24.67 -34.23
N ILE A 315 27.82 -25.42 -34.29
CA ILE A 315 27.22 -26.13 -33.17
C ILE A 315 27.38 -27.62 -33.36
N GLU A 316 28.01 -28.30 -32.39
CA GLU A 316 28.18 -29.74 -32.39
C GLU A 316 27.39 -30.36 -31.21
N GLU A 317 26.45 -31.25 -31.50
CA GLU A 317 25.74 -32.01 -30.48
C GLU A 317 26.61 -33.17 -30.01
N THR A 318 26.79 -33.32 -28.71
CA THR A 318 27.50 -34.43 -28.07
C THR A 318 26.59 -35.17 -27.10
N VAL A 319 26.82 -36.48 -27.00
CA VAL A 319 26.08 -37.32 -26.07
C VAL A 319 27.07 -37.88 -25.05
N ASP A 320 27.03 -37.34 -23.84
CA ASP A 320 27.79 -37.91 -22.72
C ASP A 320 27.15 -39.23 -22.25
N ARG A 321 27.83 -40.35 -22.46
CA ARG A 321 27.38 -41.67 -22.04
C ARG A 321 27.73 -41.89 -20.58
N GLY A 322 26.89 -41.36 -19.68
CA GLY A 322 26.93 -41.75 -18.26
C GLY A 322 26.43 -43.18 -18.04
N LEU A 323 26.81 -43.83 -16.93
CA LEU A 323 26.47 -45.21 -16.61
C LEU A 323 24.95 -45.51 -16.52
N VAL A 324 24.10 -44.50 -16.29
CA VAL A 324 22.64 -44.66 -16.08
C VAL A 324 21.80 -43.68 -16.91
N PHE A 325 22.32 -42.49 -17.19
CA PHE A 325 21.59 -41.43 -17.95
C PHE A 325 22.46 -40.90 -19.08
N HIS A 326 21.84 -40.73 -20.24
CA HIS A 326 22.46 -40.08 -21.39
C HIS A 326 22.08 -38.58 -21.33
N HIS A 327 23.07 -37.70 -21.09
CA HIS A 327 22.88 -36.27 -21.16
C HIS A 327 23.39 -35.77 -22.50
N LYS A 328 22.55 -35.00 -23.21
CA LYS A 328 22.99 -34.25 -24.38
C LYS A 328 23.69 -32.98 -23.92
N ASP A 329 24.81 -32.63 -24.57
CA ASP A 329 25.50 -31.37 -24.41
C ASP A 329 25.83 -30.80 -25.78
N TYR A 330 26.12 -29.53 -25.86
CA TYR A 330 26.41 -28.84 -27.11
C TYR A 330 27.78 -28.16 -27.00
N ILE A 331 28.60 -28.27 -28.08
CA ILE A 331 29.87 -27.59 -28.20
C ILE A 331 29.74 -26.50 -29.25
N PHE A 332 30.08 -25.29 -28.87
CA PHE A 332 30.16 -24.14 -29.77
C PHE A 332 31.60 -23.98 -30.25
N HIS A 333 31.82 -23.95 -31.56
CA HIS A 333 33.10 -23.68 -32.19
C HIS A 333 33.08 -22.31 -32.83
N LEU A 334 34.04 -21.45 -32.54
CA LEU A 334 34.18 -20.14 -33.13
C LEU A 334 34.87 -20.26 -34.49
N LEU A 335 34.19 -19.89 -35.58
CA LEU A 335 34.71 -19.99 -36.95
C LEU A 335 35.42 -18.70 -37.39
N ILE A 336 34.90 -17.52 -36.98
CA ILE A 336 35.44 -16.22 -37.35
C ILE A 336 36.21 -15.61 -36.18
N PRO A 337 37.51 -15.33 -36.33
CA PRO A 337 38.30 -14.69 -35.28
C PRO A 337 37.74 -13.33 -34.85
N ARG A 338 37.84 -12.97 -33.56
CA ARG A 338 37.31 -11.74 -32.98
C ARG A 338 37.70 -10.47 -33.74
N ALA A 339 38.90 -10.40 -34.25
CA ALA A 339 39.40 -9.25 -35.04
C ALA A 339 38.59 -9.01 -36.34
N LYS A 340 37.83 -10.01 -36.79
CA LYS A 340 37.01 -9.96 -38.00
C LYS A 340 35.50 -9.90 -37.70
N TRP A 341 35.08 -9.64 -36.49
CA TRP A 341 33.66 -9.49 -36.12
C TRP A 341 33.13 -8.13 -36.60
N THR A 342 32.79 -8.06 -37.87
CA THR A 342 32.19 -6.90 -38.51
C THR A 342 30.70 -7.15 -38.75
N GLY A 343 29.88 -6.11 -38.63
CA GLY A 343 28.43 -6.21 -38.89
C GLY A 343 27.61 -6.93 -37.81
N LEU A 344 28.18 -7.20 -36.61
CA LEU A 344 27.46 -7.74 -35.49
C LEU A 344 26.70 -6.63 -34.75
N ALA A 345 25.46 -6.93 -34.37
CA ALA A 345 24.70 -6.09 -33.45
C ALA A 345 25.33 -6.15 -32.03
N PRO A 346 25.14 -5.12 -31.17
CA PRO A 346 25.71 -5.11 -29.82
C PRO A 346 25.40 -6.38 -29.02
N HIS A 347 24.17 -6.81 -28.97
CA HIS A 347 23.74 -8.02 -28.26
C HIS A 347 24.39 -9.30 -28.80
N GLU A 348 24.62 -9.39 -30.12
CA GLU A 348 25.32 -10.52 -30.75
C GLU A 348 26.78 -10.58 -30.34
N ARG A 349 27.42 -9.42 -30.29
CA ARG A 349 28.81 -9.30 -29.82
C ARG A 349 28.95 -9.71 -28.37
N VAL A 350 28.11 -9.17 -27.49
CA VAL A 350 28.09 -9.52 -26.04
C VAL A 350 27.88 -11.01 -25.87
N MET A 351 27.01 -11.61 -26.67
CA MET A 351 26.74 -13.05 -26.64
C MET A 351 27.98 -13.85 -26.97
N LEU A 352 28.65 -13.56 -28.10
CA LEU A 352 29.88 -14.25 -28.48
C LEU A 352 31.04 -14.05 -27.48
N GLU A 353 31.21 -12.85 -26.92
CA GLU A 353 32.19 -12.55 -25.89
C GLU A 353 32.01 -13.36 -24.61
N ASN A 354 30.77 -13.63 -24.23
CA ASN A 354 30.47 -14.40 -23.03
C ASN A 354 30.46 -15.93 -23.27
N ILE A 355 30.12 -16.39 -24.47
CA ILE A 355 30.25 -17.79 -24.85
C ILE A 355 31.74 -18.15 -24.92
N PHE A 356 32.53 -17.37 -25.64
CA PHE A 356 33.95 -17.63 -25.85
C PHE A 356 34.82 -16.71 -24.97
N ALA A 357 34.79 -16.90 -23.65
CA ALA A 357 35.54 -16.07 -22.74
C ALA A 357 37.06 -16.19 -22.95
N GLY A 358 37.79 -15.07 -22.88
CA GLY A 358 39.25 -15.05 -23.11
C GLY A 358 39.61 -15.37 -24.57
N GLU A 359 40.54 -16.28 -24.83
CA GLU A 359 41.00 -16.72 -26.16
C GLU A 359 40.37 -18.04 -26.62
N ALA A 360 39.30 -18.48 -25.94
CA ALA A 360 38.65 -19.73 -26.26
C ALA A 360 38.05 -19.69 -27.68
N THR A 361 38.32 -20.72 -28.46
CA THR A 361 37.72 -20.98 -29.78
C THR A 361 36.66 -22.09 -29.73
N GLU A 362 36.54 -22.75 -28.58
CA GLU A 362 35.59 -23.83 -28.31
C GLU A 362 35.03 -23.71 -26.89
N THR A 363 33.73 -23.89 -26.75
CA THR A 363 33.06 -23.80 -25.43
C THR A 363 31.87 -24.80 -25.35
N ARG A 364 31.80 -25.56 -24.27
CA ARG A 364 30.65 -26.43 -23.98
C ARG A 364 29.52 -25.64 -23.32
N LEU A 365 28.25 -25.96 -23.70
CA LEU A 365 27.09 -25.33 -23.09
C LEU A 365 27.05 -25.54 -21.56
N SER A 366 27.35 -26.77 -21.10
CA SER A 366 27.38 -27.10 -19.66
C SER A 366 28.37 -26.24 -18.87
N SER A 367 29.49 -25.80 -19.48
CA SER A 367 30.48 -24.94 -18.83
C SER A 367 30.03 -23.49 -18.62
N LEU A 368 28.95 -23.07 -19.30
CA LEU A 368 28.33 -21.74 -19.15
C LEU A 368 27.38 -21.66 -17.96
N LYS A 369 27.06 -22.81 -17.34
CA LYS A 369 26.21 -22.88 -16.15
C LYS A 369 26.77 -22.03 -15.02
N ASN A 370 25.90 -21.25 -14.35
CA ASN A 370 26.26 -20.31 -13.29
C ASN A 370 27.27 -19.19 -13.70
N ARG A 371 27.43 -18.94 -15.00
CA ARG A 371 28.31 -17.89 -15.54
C ARG A 371 27.57 -16.98 -16.51
N PHE A 372 26.83 -17.54 -17.45
CA PHE A 372 26.19 -16.79 -18.53
C PHE A 372 25.05 -15.89 -18.05
N TYR A 373 24.43 -16.19 -16.90
CA TYR A 373 23.33 -15.40 -16.33
C TYR A 373 23.67 -13.91 -16.14
N THR A 374 24.97 -13.56 -15.98
CA THR A 374 25.42 -12.16 -15.86
C THR A 374 25.35 -11.40 -17.17
N ALA A 375 25.42 -12.09 -18.31
CA ALA A 375 25.31 -11.48 -19.64
C ALA A 375 23.85 -11.23 -20.06
N ILE A 376 22.89 -12.00 -19.52
CA ILE A 376 21.48 -11.92 -19.92
C ILE A 376 20.89 -10.52 -19.77
N PRO A 377 21.07 -9.78 -18.67
CA PRO A 377 20.55 -8.42 -18.54
C PRO A 377 21.13 -7.48 -19.62
N VAL A 378 22.43 -7.60 -19.91
CA VAL A 378 23.12 -6.76 -20.92
C VAL A 378 22.59 -7.06 -22.32
N ILE A 379 22.44 -8.35 -22.67
CA ILE A 379 21.88 -8.78 -23.97
C ILE A 379 20.44 -8.25 -24.14
N ARG A 380 19.61 -8.34 -23.07
CA ARG A 380 18.24 -7.82 -23.08
C ARG A 380 18.21 -6.31 -23.30
N ASP A 381 19.03 -5.58 -22.58
CA ASP A 381 19.13 -4.11 -22.71
C ASP A 381 19.60 -3.70 -24.09
N ASP A 382 20.59 -4.39 -24.66
CA ASP A 382 21.08 -4.14 -26.01
C ASP A 382 20.00 -4.35 -27.09
N ILE A 383 19.20 -5.45 -26.98
CA ILE A 383 18.08 -5.73 -27.89
C ILE A 383 17.02 -4.62 -27.77
N MET A 384 16.59 -4.28 -26.54
CA MET A 384 15.60 -3.24 -26.33
C MET A 384 16.11 -1.85 -26.75
N SER A 385 17.39 -1.56 -26.50
CA SER A 385 18.04 -0.33 -26.97
C SER A 385 18.12 -0.25 -28.48
N ALA A 386 18.34 -1.37 -29.19
CA ALA A 386 18.29 -1.41 -30.64
C ALA A 386 16.89 -1.10 -31.17
N LEU A 387 15.84 -1.67 -30.58
CA LEU A 387 14.45 -1.38 -30.93
C LEU A 387 14.09 0.09 -30.66
N ARG A 388 14.58 0.68 -29.55
CA ARG A 388 14.44 2.11 -29.25
C ARG A 388 15.11 2.99 -30.31
N ARG A 389 16.38 2.70 -30.64
CA ARG A 389 17.13 3.45 -31.68
C ARG A 389 16.45 3.37 -33.05
N LYS A 390 15.85 2.23 -33.38
CA LYS A 390 15.06 2.06 -34.60
C LYS A 390 13.69 2.76 -34.55
N GLY A 391 13.33 3.36 -33.42
CA GLY A 391 12.09 4.12 -33.20
C GLY A 391 10.84 3.24 -33.17
N MET A 392 10.94 2.02 -32.61
CA MET A 392 9.82 1.09 -32.52
C MET A 392 8.88 1.41 -31.34
N TYR A 393 9.42 1.95 -30.24
CA TYR A 393 8.67 2.28 -29.02
C TYR A 393 8.57 3.78 -28.79
N LEU A 394 7.41 4.22 -28.32
CA LEU A 394 7.17 5.51 -27.71
C LEU A 394 7.43 5.43 -26.21
N ILE A 395 6.91 4.36 -25.58
CA ILE A 395 7.17 3.96 -24.19
C ILE A 395 7.61 2.49 -24.26
N ASP A 396 8.88 2.26 -23.99
CA ASP A 396 9.41 0.91 -23.91
C ASP A 396 9.09 0.25 -22.54
N PRO A 397 9.26 -1.08 -22.40
CA PRO A 397 8.96 -1.80 -21.17
C PRO A 397 9.70 -1.32 -19.92
N GLU A 398 10.89 -0.72 -20.06
CA GLU A 398 11.64 -0.16 -18.93
C GLU A 398 11.06 1.19 -18.51
N SER A 399 10.77 2.06 -19.47
CA SER A 399 10.10 3.35 -19.22
C SER A 399 8.70 3.16 -18.65
N ALA A 400 8.00 2.07 -18.96
CA ALA A 400 6.68 1.75 -18.40
C ALA A 400 6.71 1.68 -16.86
N ASN A 401 7.80 1.21 -16.26
CA ASN A 401 7.99 1.22 -14.80
C ASN A 401 8.03 2.64 -14.21
N ALA A 402 8.61 3.60 -14.92
CA ALA A 402 8.62 5.01 -14.47
C ALA A 402 7.21 5.61 -14.51
N TYR A 403 6.40 5.28 -15.53
CA TYR A 403 4.98 5.69 -15.59
C TYR A 403 4.15 5.03 -14.49
N MET A 404 4.41 3.77 -14.16
CA MET A 404 3.78 3.07 -13.05
C MET A 404 4.09 3.76 -11.72
N LEU A 405 5.35 4.09 -11.47
CA LEU A 405 5.77 4.81 -10.25
C LEU A 405 5.17 6.24 -10.21
N GLY A 406 5.22 6.97 -11.33
CA GLY A 406 4.59 8.28 -11.44
C GLY A 406 3.09 8.26 -11.18
N GLY A 407 2.39 7.25 -11.70
CA GLY A 407 0.97 7.01 -11.45
C GLY A 407 0.68 6.71 -9.97
N ALA A 408 1.53 5.91 -9.32
CA ALA A 408 1.43 5.62 -7.90
C ALA A 408 1.59 6.90 -7.05
N VAL A 409 2.58 7.74 -7.37
CA VAL A 409 2.79 9.03 -6.69
C VAL A 409 1.58 9.93 -6.90
N LEU A 410 1.09 10.10 -8.13
CA LEU A 410 -0.10 10.92 -8.42
C LEU A 410 -1.35 10.43 -7.67
N ALA A 411 -1.55 9.11 -7.58
CA ALA A 411 -2.65 8.53 -6.82
C ALA A 411 -2.52 8.79 -5.31
N ALA A 412 -1.30 8.83 -4.76
CA ALA A 412 -1.05 9.05 -3.34
C ALA A 412 -1.17 10.52 -2.90
N ILE A 413 -0.93 11.50 -3.78
CA ILE A 413 -0.90 12.95 -3.45
C ILE A 413 -2.10 13.42 -2.63
N PRO A 414 -3.38 13.20 -3.01
CA PRO A 414 -4.50 13.72 -2.25
C PRO A 414 -4.58 13.15 -0.83
N PHE A 415 -4.18 11.89 -0.63
CA PHE A 415 -4.18 11.24 0.68
C PHE A 415 -3.01 11.70 1.56
N ILE A 416 -1.85 11.97 0.97
CA ILE A 416 -0.70 12.58 1.66
C ILE A 416 -1.07 13.99 2.13
N LEU A 417 -1.69 14.81 1.28
CA LEU A 417 -2.15 16.14 1.64
C LEU A 417 -3.18 16.09 2.77
N LEU A 418 -4.14 15.16 2.70
CA LEU A 418 -5.13 14.97 3.74
C LEU A 418 -4.50 14.60 5.09
N ALA A 419 -3.50 13.70 5.07
CA ALA A 419 -2.76 13.30 6.27
C ALA A 419 -1.93 14.46 6.86
N VAL A 420 -1.22 15.21 6.02
CA VAL A 420 -0.35 16.33 6.46
C VAL A 420 -1.18 17.48 7.03
N THR A 421 -2.34 17.78 6.47
CA THR A 421 -3.21 18.85 6.97
C THR A 421 -3.95 18.46 8.25
N GLY A 422 -3.93 17.18 8.65
CA GLY A 422 -4.68 16.67 9.80
C GLY A 422 -6.20 16.79 9.63
N ALA A 423 -6.68 16.98 8.40
CA ALA A 423 -8.10 17.15 8.11
C ALA A 423 -8.92 15.87 8.32
N ALA A 424 -8.26 14.71 8.30
CA ALA A 424 -8.85 13.41 8.64
C ALA A 424 -7.75 12.45 9.13
N ASP A 425 -8.14 11.49 9.97
CA ASP A 425 -7.27 10.36 10.29
C ASP A 425 -7.28 9.37 9.11
N VAL A 426 -6.29 9.50 8.25
CA VAL A 426 -6.17 8.68 7.04
C VAL A 426 -5.88 7.22 7.36
N PHE A 427 -5.21 6.94 8.48
CA PHE A 427 -4.76 5.61 8.89
C PHE A 427 -5.50 5.04 10.11
N GLY A 428 -6.62 5.64 10.49
CA GLY A 428 -7.36 5.26 11.70
C GLY A 428 -7.73 3.78 11.82
N SER A 429 -7.83 3.07 10.68
CA SER A 429 -7.98 1.61 10.63
C SER A 429 -6.83 0.95 9.88
N VAL A 430 -5.89 0.34 10.60
CA VAL A 430 -4.74 -0.36 10.00
C VAL A 430 -5.15 -1.50 9.06
N PRO A 431 -6.08 -2.41 9.41
CA PRO A 431 -6.49 -3.49 8.50
C PRO A 431 -7.10 -2.97 7.20
N LEU A 432 -7.97 -1.96 7.27
CA LEU A 432 -8.60 -1.36 6.10
C LEU A 432 -7.57 -0.61 5.24
N ALA A 433 -6.63 0.10 5.87
CA ALA A 433 -5.54 0.78 5.18
C ALA A 433 -4.67 -0.20 4.38
N VAL A 434 -4.24 -1.30 5.01
CA VAL A 434 -3.46 -2.35 4.35
C VAL A 434 -4.22 -2.93 3.16
N PHE A 435 -5.50 -3.26 3.32
CA PHE A 435 -6.32 -3.81 2.25
C PHE A 435 -6.46 -2.84 1.07
N THR A 436 -6.80 -1.58 1.33
CA THR A 436 -7.01 -0.56 0.28
C THR A 436 -5.72 -0.22 -0.46
N ILE A 437 -4.59 -0.12 0.26
CA ILE A 437 -3.27 0.09 -0.33
C ILE A 437 -2.86 -1.11 -1.20
N ALA A 438 -3.06 -2.34 -0.72
CA ALA A 438 -2.75 -3.54 -1.49
C ALA A 438 -3.59 -3.62 -2.78
N LEU A 439 -4.90 -3.31 -2.70
CA LEU A 439 -5.78 -3.27 -3.87
C LEU A 439 -5.38 -2.18 -4.86
N ALA A 440 -5.03 -0.98 -4.38
CA ALA A 440 -4.53 0.09 -5.23
C ALA A 440 -3.20 -0.29 -5.91
N ALA A 441 -2.28 -0.90 -5.18
CA ALA A 441 -1.01 -1.40 -5.72
C ALA A 441 -1.23 -2.46 -6.81
N LEU A 442 -2.19 -3.37 -6.62
CA LEU A 442 -2.58 -4.36 -7.63
C LEU A 442 -3.12 -3.68 -8.90
N ILE A 443 -3.98 -2.68 -8.76
CA ILE A 443 -4.52 -1.91 -9.91
C ILE A 443 -3.37 -1.23 -10.65
N ILE A 444 -2.48 -0.53 -9.94
CA ILE A 444 -1.33 0.17 -10.52
C ILE A 444 -0.42 -0.82 -11.24
N TRP A 445 -0.17 -2.00 -10.67
CA TRP A 445 0.65 -3.05 -11.28
C TRP A 445 0.02 -3.61 -12.56
N LEU A 446 -1.30 -3.87 -12.56
CA LEU A 446 -2.02 -4.37 -13.74
C LEU A 446 -1.95 -3.37 -14.90
N PHE A 447 -2.20 -2.09 -14.64
CA PHE A 447 -2.06 -1.04 -15.65
C PHE A 447 -0.61 -0.82 -16.08
N GLY A 448 0.35 -0.88 -15.15
CA GLY A 448 1.77 -0.73 -15.43
C GLY A 448 2.25 -1.72 -16.50
N ARG A 449 1.74 -2.95 -16.46
CA ARG A 449 2.05 -3.97 -17.49
C ARG A 449 1.49 -3.64 -18.89
N GLN A 450 0.49 -2.76 -18.98
CA GLN A 450 -0.13 -2.34 -20.21
C GLN A 450 0.35 -0.96 -20.70
N MET A 451 1.34 -0.36 -20.01
CA MET A 451 1.82 0.98 -20.34
C MET A 451 2.83 1.02 -21.50
N THR A 452 3.33 -0.15 -21.95
CA THR A 452 4.18 -0.23 -23.13
C THR A 452 3.41 0.25 -24.36
N CYS A 453 4.00 1.20 -25.11
CA CYS A 453 3.36 1.79 -26.28
C CYS A 453 4.35 1.86 -27.44
N LYS A 454 3.92 1.33 -28.59
CA LYS A 454 4.69 1.38 -29.84
C LYS A 454 4.46 2.70 -30.58
N THR A 455 5.42 3.10 -31.38
CA THR A 455 5.22 4.16 -32.38
C THR A 455 4.35 3.65 -33.54
N LEU A 456 3.87 4.55 -34.40
CA LEU A 456 3.18 4.13 -35.62
C LEU A 456 4.08 3.26 -36.52
N LYS A 457 5.40 3.54 -36.54
CA LYS A 457 6.41 2.71 -37.22
C LYS A 457 6.48 1.32 -36.58
N GLY A 458 6.57 1.26 -35.24
CA GLY A 458 6.60 0.00 -34.49
C GLY A 458 5.37 -0.86 -34.72
N VAL A 459 4.17 -0.25 -34.72
CA VAL A 459 2.91 -0.97 -35.02
C VAL A 459 2.90 -1.51 -36.44
N ARG A 460 3.33 -0.73 -37.44
CA ARG A 460 3.42 -1.18 -38.83
C ARG A 460 4.40 -2.36 -39.01
N VAL A 461 5.58 -2.27 -38.37
CA VAL A 461 6.56 -3.36 -38.37
C VAL A 461 6.02 -4.59 -37.67
N ARG A 462 5.31 -4.43 -36.54
CA ARG A 462 4.63 -5.53 -35.84
C ARG A 462 3.61 -6.24 -36.74
N VAL A 463 2.80 -5.48 -37.50
CA VAL A 463 1.85 -6.04 -38.48
C VAL A 463 2.58 -6.81 -39.58
N ALA A 464 3.72 -6.32 -40.06
CA ALA A 464 4.56 -7.02 -41.04
C ALA A 464 5.14 -8.32 -40.49
N ILE A 465 5.61 -8.31 -39.23
CA ILE A 465 6.11 -9.53 -38.53
C ILE A 465 4.99 -10.56 -38.39
N LEU A 466 3.78 -10.15 -37.98
CA LEU A 466 2.62 -11.05 -37.89
C LEU A 466 2.27 -11.65 -39.29
N GLY A 467 2.43 -10.86 -40.34
CA GLY A 467 2.27 -11.36 -41.73
C GLY A 467 3.36 -12.36 -42.10
N PHE A 468 4.58 -12.19 -41.65
CA PHE A 468 5.67 -13.14 -41.86
C PHE A 468 5.51 -14.42 -41.03
N GLU A 469 5.06 -14.31 -39.80
CA GLU A 469 4.65 -15.46 -38.96
C GLU A 469 3.54 -16.27 -39.61
N GLU A 470 2.48 -15.60 -40.11
CA GLU A 470 1.36 -16.23 -40.80
C GLU A 470 1.82 -16.97 -42.08
N PHE A 471 2.77 -16.38 -42.82
CA PHE A 471 3.38 -17.05 -43.97
C PHE A 471 4.09 -18.33 -43.54
N MET A 472 4.97 -18.28 -42.51
CA MET A 472 5.70 -19.46 -42.02
C MET A 472 4.79 -20.56 -41.48
N ASN A 473 3.65 -20.18 -40.89
CA ASN A 473 2.66 -21.11 -40.37
C ASN A 473 1.83 -21.82 -41.46
N ARG A 474 1.63 -21.18 -42.62
CA ARG A 474 0.68 -21.66 -43.65
C ARG A 474 1.29 -21.88 -45.02
N VAL A 475 2.61 -21.83 -45.14
CA VAL A 475 3.24 -22.00 -46.47
C VAL A 475 3.05 -23.41 -47.01
N ASP A 476 2.57 -23.49 -48.26
CA ASP A 476 2.38 -24.75 -48.98
C ASP A 476 3.66 -25.28 -49.59
N ALA A 477 3.81 -26.61 -49.69
CA ALA A 477 4.97 -27.29 -50.24
C ALA A 477 5.28 -26.85 -51.69
N ASP A 478 4.26 -26.54 -52.53
CA ASP A 478 4.47 -26.08 -53.89
C ASP A 478 5.10 -24.70 -53.98
N ARG A 479 4.86 -23.84 -53.00
CA ARG A 479 5.50 -22.53 -52.91
C ARG A 479 6.93 -22.65 -52.47
N ILE A 480 7.22 -23.51 -51.48
CA ILE A 480 8.57 -23.77 -50.99
C ILE A 480 9.50 -24.28 -52.09
N LYS A 481 9.02 -25.16 -52.98
CA LYS A 481 9.79 -25.66 -54.12
C LYS A 481 10.29 -24.55 -55.06
N ARG A 482 9.68 -23.36 -55.04
CA ARG A 482 10.06 -22.20 -55.85
C ARG A 482 10.98 -21.24 -55.11
N MET A 483 11.23 -21.47 -53.79
CA MET A 483 12.13 -20.65 -52.97
C MET A 483 13.57 -21.14 -53.10
N PRO A 484 14.55 -20.26 -52.84
CA PRO A 484 15.95 -20.66 -52.77
C PRO A 484 16.18 -21.79 -51.75
N PRO A 485 17.07 -22.76 -52.03
CA PRO A 485 17.31 -23.92 -51.16
C PRO A 485 17.77 -23.54 -49.74
N ASP A 486 18.44 -22.42 -49.57
CA ASP A 486 18.94 -21.88 -48.29
C ASP A 486 17.87 -21.17 -47.47
N THR A 487 16.63 -21.01 -47.98
CA THR A 487 15.55 -20.31 -47.28
C THR A 487 15.17 -20.98 -45.97
N PHE A 488 15.26 -22.33 -45.91
CA PHE A 488 14.99 -23.07 -44.68
C PHE A 488 15.90 -22.58 -43.54
N GLU A 489 17.21 -22.59 -43.78
CA GLU A 489 18.21 -22.21 -42.77
C GLU A 489 18.14 -20.72 -42.43
N LYS A 490 18.01 -19.87 -43.47
CA LYS A 490 17.96 -18.41 -43.33
C LYS A 490 16.79 -17.93 -42.44
N PHE A 491 15.63 -18.59 -42.52
CA PHE A 491 14.44 -18.19 -41.78
C PHE A 491 14.24 -18.99 -40.49
N LEU A 492 15.01 -20.07 -40.24
CA LEU A 492 14.91 -20.87 -39.03
C LEU A 492 15.11 -20.06 -37.73
N PRO A 493 16.09 -19.12 -37.59
CA PRO A 493 16.22 -18.31 -36.40
C PRO A 493 14.99 -17.44 -36.14
N PHE A 494 14.36 -16.89 -37.18
CA PHE A 494 13.11 -16.12 -37.06
C PHE A 494 11.94 -17.01 -36.66
N ALA A 495 11.83 -18.21 -37.23
CA ALA A 495 10.82 -19.19 -36.87
C ALA A 495 10.93 -19.56 -35.37
N MET A 496 12.16 -19.75 -34.87
CA MET A 496 12.43 -20.00 -33.44
C MET A 496 12.03 -18.81 -32.57
N ALA A 497 12.38 -17.58 -32.96
CA ALA A 497 12.02 -16.38 -32.23
C ALA A 497 10.49 -16.17 -32.15
N LEU A 498 9.77 -16.52 -33.21
CA LEU A 498 8.31 -16.43 -33.29
C LEU A 498 7.60 -17.68 -32.75
N GLY A 499 8.32 -18.79 -32.44
CA GLY A 499 7.75 -20.04 -31.93
C GLY A 499 7.00 -20.87 -32.95
N VAL A 500 7.35 -20.73 -34.23
CA VAL A 500 6.74 -21.43 -35.37
C VAL A 500 7.68 -22.40 -36.07
N GLU A 501 8.83 -22.70 -35.46
CA GLU A 501 9.91 -23.52 -36.01
C GLU A 501 9.44 -24.92 -36.42
N HIS A 502 8.44 -25.50 -35.72
CA HIS A 502 7.92 -26.81 -36.03
C HIS A 502 7.10 -26.82 -37.34
N HIS A 503 6.21 -25.86 -37.52
CA HIS A 503 5.42 -25.70 -38.74
C HIS A 503 6.32 -25.39 -39.95
N TRP A 504 7.33 -24.49 -39.74
CA TRP A 504 8.34 -24.18 -40.75
C TRP A 504 9.09 -25.44 -41.20
N ALA A 505 9.55 -26.26 -40.26
CA ALA A 505 10.26 -27.49 -40.56
C ALA A 505 9.37 -28.54 -41.26
N GLN A 506 8.10 -28.66 -40.85
CA GLN A 506 7.14 -29.55 -41.53
C GLN A 506 6.97 -29.21 -43.00
N ALA A 507 6.91 -27.93 -43.33
CA ALA A 507 6.74 -27.47 -44.70
C ALA A 507 7.92 -27.86 -45.61
N PHE A 508 9.13 -28.00 -45.07
CA PHE A 508 10.34 -28.44 -45.77
C PHE A 508 10.60 -29.96 -45.70
N ALA A 509 9.72 -30.73 -45.06
CA ALA A 509 9.87 -32.18 -44.99
C ALA A 509 9.88 -32.79 -46.38
N GLY A 510 10.92 -33.60 -46.68
CA GLY A 510 11.13 -34.22 -48.01
C GLY A 510 11.73 -33.30 -49.09
N ILE A 511 11.93 -32.01 -48.82
CA ILE A 511 12.57 -31.05 -49.74
C ILE A 511 14.04 -30.88 -49.41
N VAL A 512 14.35 -30.61 -48.11
CA VAL A 512 15.71 -30.46 -47.62
C VAL A 512 16.21 -31.82 -47.13
N GLN A 513 17.25 -32.34 -47.79
CA GLN A 513 17.79 -33.69 -47.51
C GLN A 513 19.15 -33.67 -46.82
N ASN A 514 19.85 -32.55 -46.84
CA ASN A 514 21.18 -32.39 -46.24
C ASN A 514 21.10 -31.59 -44.94
N PRO A 515 21.85 -32.00 -43.91
CA PRO A 515 21.96 -31.20 -42.69
C PRO A 515 22.68 -29.86 -42.98
N PRO A 516 22.34 -28.79 -42.21
CA PRO A 516 23.04 -27.53 -42.26
C PRO A 516 24.53 -27.69 -41.94
N ASN A 517 25.41 -26.99 -42.70
CA ASN A 517 26.86 -27.06 -42.49
C ASN A 517 27.34 -26.54 -41.13
N TRP A 518 26.54 -25.70 -40.47
CA TRP A 518 26.84 -25.12 -39.16
C TRP A 518 26.44 -26.03 -37.99
N TYR A 519 25.77 -27.18 -38.28
CA TYR A 519 25.32 -28.11 -37.23
C TYR A 519 25.90 -29.52 -37.48
N VAL A 520 26.44 -30.13 -36.42
CA VAL A 520 26.98 -31.52 -36.45
C VAL A 520 26.17 -32.37 -35.45
N SER A 521 25.53 -33.40 -35.97
CA SER A 521 24.83 -34.42 -35.15
C SER A 521 25.70 -35.64 -34.94
N PRO A 522 25.74 -36.25 -33.75
CA PRO A 522 26.46 -37.50 -33.46
C PRO A 522 25.83 -38.73 -34.15
N THR A 523 24.58 -38.62 -34.60
CA THR A 523 23.85 -39.70 -35.28
C THR A 523 23.86 -39.45 -36.79
N GLY A 524 24.79 -40.08 -37.48
CA GLY A 524 24.94 -39.96 -38.95
C GLY A 524 23.81 -40.59 -39.76
N GLY A 525 22.57 -40.16 -39.56
CA GLY A 525 21.37 -40.61 -40.27
C GLY A 525 20.95 -39.69 -41.39
N ILE A 526 19.90 -40.10 -42.16
CA ILE A 526 19.24 -39.22 -43.16
C ILE A 526 18.68 -37.99 -42.45
N PHE A 527 19.01 -36.80 -42.93
CA PHE A 527 18.52 -35.54 -42.36
C PHE A 527 16.98 -35.43 -42.52
N ASN A 528 16.33 -35.11 -41.41
CA ASN A 528 14.91 -34.84 -41.36
C ASN A 528 14.65 -33.48 -40.71
N PRO A 529 14.10 -32.49 -41.42
CA PRO A 529 13.82 -31.15 -40.89
C PRO A 529 12.95 -31.15 -39.65
N ILE A 530 11.96 -32.06 -39.55
CA ILE A 530 11.05 -32.13 -38.37
C ILE A 530 11.81 -32.58 -37.12
N LEU A 531 12.62 -33.62 -37.24
CA LEU A 531 13.47 -34.09 -36.11
C LEU A 531 14.51 -33.01 -35.73
N PHE A 532 15.04 -32.33 -36.73
CA PHE A 532 15.98 -31.24 -36.54
C PHE A 532 15.33 -30.07 -35.80
N SER A 533 14.11 -29.64 -36.15
CA SER A 533 13.38 -28.60 -35.40
C SER A 533 13.12 -28.98 -33.97
N SER A 534 12.77 -30.24 -33.71
CA SER A 534 12.61 -30.77 -32.33
C SER A 534 13.94 -30.75 -31.56
N THR A 535 15.07 -31.03 -32.22
CA THR A 535 16.39 -30.91 -31.61
C THR A 535 16.72 -29.45 -31.29
N MET A 536 16.42 -28.51 -32.21
CA MET A 536 16.61 -27.06 -31.96
C MET A 536 15.74 -26.56 -30.81
N HIS A 537 14.51 -27.03 -30.71
CA HIS A 537 13.62 -26.72 -29.58
C HIS A 537 14.20 -27.21 -28.25
N ASN A 538 14.65 -28.47 -28.19
CA ASN A 538 15.28 -29.03 -27.00
C ASN A 538 16.60 -28.29 -26.65
N MET A 539 17.42 -27.99 -27.64
CA MET A 539 18.63 -27.18 -27.46
C MET A 539 18.28 -25.80 -26.88
N SER A 540 17.23 -25.14 -27.39
CA SER A 540 16.74 -23.87 -26.84
C SER A 540 16.33 -23.99 -25.38
N TYR A 541 15.66 -25.07 -25.01
CA TYR A 541 15.27 -25.35 -23.64
C TYR A 541 16.49 -25.58 -22.72
N ASP A 542 17.45 -26.40 -23.17
CA ASP A 542 18.67 -26.70 -22.43
C ASP A 542 19.54 -25.44 -22.24
N MET A 543 19.69 -24.64 -23.30
CA MET A 543 20.36 -23.33 -23.25
C MET A 543 19.68 -22.41 -22.24
N ASN A 544 18.35 -22.31 -22.23
CA ASN A 544 17.63 -21.49 -21.29
C ASN A 544 17.90 -21.92 -19.84
N GLN A 545 17.88 -23.25 -19.57
CA GLN A 545 18.20 -23.78 -18.25
C GLN A 545 19.62 -23.40 -17.78
N VAL A 546 20.59 -23.50 -18.68
CA VAL A 546 21.99 -23.16 -18.39
C VAL A 546 22.16 -21.66 -18.21
N PHE A 547 21.58 -20.86 -19.10
CA PHE A 547 21.75 -19.39 -19.13
C PHE A 547 21.11 -18.68 -17.94
N VAL A 548 19.97 -19.17 -17.44
CA VAL A 548 19.25 -18.57 -16.30
C VAL A 548 19.79 -19.11 -14.95
N SER A 549 20.59 -20.18 -14.97
CA SER A 549 21.12 -20.75 -13.72
C SER A 549 22.03 -19.75 -12.99
N ALA A 550 21.67 -19.44 -11.73
CA ALA A 550 22.46 -18.61 -10.81
C ALA A 550 22.77 -19.40 -9.53
N PRO A 551 23.88 -19.10 -8.83
CA PRO A 551 24.16 -19.67 -7.53
C PRO A 551 23.05 -19.34 -6.52
N ARG A 552 22.61 -20.31 -5.71
CA ARG A 552 21.54 -20.10 -4.70
C ARG A 552 22.05 -19.23 -3.57
N ALA A 553 21.38 -18.08 -3.33
CA ALA A 553 21.51 -17.30 -2.11
C ALA A 553 20.57 -17.87 -1.02
N SER A 554 21.07 -18.05 0.22
CA SER A 554 20.27 -18.51 1.35
C SER A 554 19.40 -17.37 1.90
N SER A 555 18.08 -17.53 1.84
CA SER A 555 17.14 -16.61 2.46
C SER A 555 16.51 -17.23 3.71
N SER A 556 16.61 -16.52 4.86
CA SER A 556 15.91 -16.86 6.10
C SER A 556 14.51 -16.22 6.10
N GLY A 557 13.46 -17.01 6.31
CA GLY A 557 12.09 -16.56 6.42
C GLY A 557 11.68 -16.26 7.86
N SER A 558 11.00 -15.15 8.12
CA SER A 558 10.37 -14.81 9.40
C SER A 558 8.84 -14.95 9.30
N GLY A 559 8.24 -15.68 10.26
CA GLY A 559 6.79 -15.92 10.33
C GLY A 559 6.07 -14.82 11.14
N TRP A 560 4.83 -14.54 10.76
CA TRP A 560 3.92 -13.64 11.45
C TRP A 560 2.82 -14.44 12.17
N SER A 561 2.56 -14.06 13.44
CA SER A 561 1.42 -14.56 14.21
C SER A 561 0.39 -13.46 14.43
N GLY A 562 -0.89 -13.72 14.15
CA GLY A 562 -2.00 -12.81 14.35
C GLY A 562 -2.75 -13.11 15.64
N GLY A 563 -3.15 -12.07 16.39
CA GLY A 563 -4.03 -12.13 17.56
C GLY A 563 -5.39 -11.50 17.26
N GLY A 564 -6.47 -12.18 17.65
CA GLY A 564 -7.83 -11.72 17.48
C GLY A 564 -8.41 -11.15 18.77
N PHE A 565 -9.34 -10.19 18.64
CA PHE A 565 -10.13 -9.63 19.73
C PHE A 565 -11.63 -9.83 19.47
N GLY A 566 -12.33 -10.27 20.49
CA GLY A 566 -13.78 -10.45 20.48
C GLY A 566 -14.43 -9.84 21.71
N GLY A 567 -15.69 -9.39 21.58
CA GLY A 567 -16.72 -9.44 22.57
C GLY A 567 -17.14 -8.15 23.25
N GLY A 568 -18.40 -7.78 23.07
CA GLY A 568 -19.07 -6.63 23.62
C GLY A 568 -19.65 -6.82 25.00
N GLY A 569 -19.56 -5.77 25.83
CA GLY A 569 -20.29 -5.47 27.04
C GLY A 569 -20.10 -3.98 27.30
N GLY A 570 -21.13 -3.27 27.82
CA GLY A 570 -21.01 -1.87 28.23
C GLY A 570 -20.04 -1.73 29.39
N PHE A 571 -19.26 -0.66 29.38
CA PHE A 571 -18.29 -0.35 30.44
C PHE A 571 -17.96 1.14 30.47
N SER A 572 -17.35 1.62 31.58
CA SER A 572 -16.89 3.00 31.73
C SER A 572 -15.84 3.31 30.65
N GLY A 573 -16.03 4.42 29.93
CA GLY A 573 -15.18 4.83 28.81
C GLY A 573 -15.52 4.20 27.45
N GLY A 574 -16.50 3.28 27.36
CA GLY A 574 -16.85 2.59 26.11
C GLY A 574 -17.75 3.37 25.17
N GLY A 575 -18.42 4.43 25.62
CA GLY A 575 -19.30 5.29 24.83
C GLY A 575 -18.54 6.30 23.96
N PHE A 576 -19.29 7.00 23.09
CA PHE A 576 -18.78 8.19 22.42
C PHE A 576 -18.60 9.34 23.42
N GLY A 577 -17.90 10.41 23.03
CA GLY A 577 -17.58 11.51 23.95
C GLY A 577 -16.43 11.12 24.88
N GLY A 578 -16.36 11.76 26.02
CA GLY A 578 -15.34 11.50 27.03
C GLY A 578 -14.02 12.24 26.77
N GLY A 579 -12.91 11.53 26.94
CA GLY A 579 -11.58 12.12 26.93
C GLY A 579 -11.18 12.66 28.29
N GLY A 580 -10.57 13.83 28.35
CA GLY A 580 -10.08 14.45 29.58
C GLY A 580 -9.61 15.87 29.37
N GLY A 581 -8.68 16.29 30.17
CA GLY A 581 -8.08 17.61 30.08
C GLY A 581 -7.01 17.83 31.13
N GLY A 582 -6.60 19.07 31.32
CA GLY A 582 -5.61 19.48 32.32
C GLY A 582 -5.65 20.99 32.51
N ALA A 583 -5.09 21.47 33.62
CA ALA A 583 -4.93 22.90 33.86
C ALA A 583 -3.53 23.39 33.46
N PHE A 584 -3.40 24.66 33.06
CA PHE A 584 -2.13 25.27 32.66
C PHE A 584 -1.98 26.67 33.22
#